data_8cf71fcad5045eb63f70f1bd92f00218
#
_entry.id   8cf71fcad5045eb63f70f1bd92f00218
#
_cell.length_a   1.000
_cell.length_b   1.000
_cell.length_c   1.000
_cell.angle_alpha   90.00
_cell.angle_beta   90.00
_cell.angle_gamma   90.00
#
_symmetry.space_group_name_H-M   'P 1'
#
loop_
_entity.id
_entity.type
_entity.pdbx_description
1 polymer ?
#
loop_
_entity_poly.entity_id
_entity_poly.type
_entity_poly.pdbx_seq_one_letter_code
_entity_poly.pdbx_strand_id
1 'polypeptide(L)'
;MDLNYNNEERRDLYDKERRPIGKTIGKGDEIPEGTYILVVLVFIQNDEGKFLIQKRSAVKNGKYATTGGHPVAGQTSKQGIIQEVKEELGLEMVPEKVQWYYGGRLDGERVFWDDFYYKVDNIDLTSLKLQKEEVESVCWLSADEIMELKEKGEFFLNHFEEYEALIDWLKKEKV
;
A
#
# COMPACT_ATOMS: atom_id res chain seq x y z
N MET A 1 6.38 -26.36 -23.04
CA MET A 1 6.94 -25.01 -23.10
C MET A 1 6.37 -24.23 -21.94
N ASP A 2 6.98 -24.37 -20.79
CA ASP A 2 6.56 -23.67 -19.58
C ASP A 2 7.23 -22.33 -19.55
N LEU A 3 6.46 -21.32 -19.94
CA LEU A 3 6.86 -19.92 -19.88
C LEU A 3 6.85 -19.48 -18.41
N ASN A 4 8.04 -19.25 -17.89
CA ASN A 4 8.42 -18.53 -16.70
C ASN A 4 7.43 -17.48 -16.18
N TYR A 5 6.38 -17.91 -15.52
CA TYR A 5 5.50 -17.03 -14.75
C TYR A 5 6.02 -16.74 -13.33
N ASN A 6 7.19 -17.25 -12.96
CA ASN A 6 7.67 -17.24 -11.58
C ASN A 6 8.77 -16.23 -11.25
N ASN A 7 9.14 -15.30 -12.13
CA ASN A 7 10.26 -14.41 -11.86
C ASN A 7 9.87 -12.94 -11.54
N GLU A 8 8.61 -12.56 -11.71
CA GLU A 8 8.19 -11.15 -11.62
C GLU A 8 7.70 -10.71 -10.22
N GLU A 9 7.44 -11.62 -9.29
CA GLU A 9 6.97 -11.29 -7.94
C GLU A 9 7.92 -11.74 -6.81
N ARG A 10 9.22 -11.78 -7.08
CA ARG A 10 10.19 -12.05 -6.03
C ARG A 10 10.40 -10.79 -5.18
N ARG A 11 10.60 -10.99 -3.88
CA ARG A 11 10.79 -9.94 -2.87
C ARG A 11 12.16 -10.08 -2.26
N ASP A 12 12.84 -8.96 -2.03
CA ASP A 12 14.09 -8.96 -1.28
C ASP A 12 13.88 -9.36 0.18
N LEU A 13 14.85 -10.07 0.73
CA LEU A 13 14.95 -10.33 2.15
C LEU A 13 15.91 -9.34 2.81
N TYR A 14 15.55 -8.89 4.00
CA TYR A 14 16.29 -7.93 4.81
C TYR A 14 16.69 -8.55 6.14
N ASP A 15 17.80 -8.08 6.72
CA ASP A 15 18.13 -8.35 8.13
C ASP A 15 17.33 -7.42 9.08
N LYS A 16 17.53 -7.61 10.38
CA LYS A 16 16.81 -6.82 11.41
C LYS A 16 17.19 -5.33 11.42
N GLU A 17 18.30 -4.94 10.82
CA GLU A 17 18.73 -3.56 10.61
C GLU A 17 18.26 -2.98 9.27
N ARG A 18 17.36 -3.71 8.56
CA ARG A 18 16.80 -3.33 7.27
C ARG A 18 17.85 -3.25 6.13
N ARG A 19 18.89 -4.07 6.20
CA ARG A 19 19.87 -4.19 5.12
C ARG A 19 19.51 -5.38 4.22
N PRO A 20 19.47 -5.21 2.89
CA PRO A 20 19.27 -6.33 1.99
C PRO A 20 20.35 -7.40 2.19
N ILE A 21 19.94 -8.67 2.26
CA ILE A 21 20.88 -9.79 2.45
C ILE A 21 21.26 -10.50 1.16
N GLY A 22 20.86 -9.95 0.00
CA GLY A 22 21.16 -10.54 -1.32
C GLY A 22 20.39 -11.84 -1.63
N LYS A 23 19.32 -12.11 -0.87
CA LYS A 23 18.41 -13.25 -1.08
C LYS A 23 17.00 -12.77 -1.33
N THR A 24 16.22 -13.57 -2.05
CA THR A 24 14.83 -13.26 -2.37
C THR A 24 13.92 -14.45 -2.06
N ILE A 25 12.62 -14.16 -1.85
CA ILE A 25 11.56 -15.17 -1.75
C ILE A 25 10.46 -14.88 -2.76
N GLY A 26 9.66 -15.90 -3.08
CA GLY A 26 8.47 -15.77 -3.91
C GLY A 26 7.26 -15.32 -3.11
N LYS A 27 6.20 -14.91 -3.81
CA LYS A 27 4.91 -14.61 -3.21
C LYS A 27 4.32 -15.87 -2.56
N GLY A 28 3.94 -15.74 -1.29
CA GLY A 28 3.37 -16.85 -0.52
C GLY A 28 4.38 -17.81 0.12
N ASP A 29 5.68 -17.62 -0.13
CA ASP A 29 6.72 -18.37 0.57
C ASP A 29 6.78 -17.95 2.05
N GLU A 30 7.16 -18.89 2.92
CA GLU A 30 7.43 -18.59 4.31
C GLU A 30 8.67 -17.70 4.45
N ILE A 31 8.55 -16.63 5.22
CA ILE A 31 9.67 -15.71 5.49
C ILE A 31 10.66 -16.44 6.43
N PRO A 32 11.93 -16.65 6.02
CA PRO A 32 12.90 -17.34 6.85
C PRO A 32 13.13 -16.64 8.19
N GLU A 33 13.40 -17.43 9.22
CA GLU A 33 13.70 -16.90 10.55
C GLU A 33 14.86 -15.89 10.53
N GLY A 34 14.72 -14.81 11.28
CA GLY A 34 15.71 -13.73 11.33
C GLY A 34 15.77 -12.85 10.08
N THR A 35 14.85 -13.05 9.14
CA THR A 35 14.73 -12.18 7.96
C THR A 35 13.39 -11.49 7.90
N TYR A 36 13.29 -10.45 7.07
CA TYR A 36 12.11 -9.59 6.92
C TYR A 36 11.85 -9.31 5.45
N ILE A 37 10.60 -9.02 5.12
CA ILE A 37 10.20 -8.46 3.83
C ILE A 37 9.73 -7.02 4.01
N LEU A 38 9.56 -6.28 2.91
CA LEU A 38 9.06 -4.91 2.90
C LEU A 38 7.61 -4.87 2.43
N VAL A 39 6.79 -4.12 3.15
CA VAL A 39 5.39 -3.82 2.82
C VAL A 39 5.26 -2.32 2.64
N VAL A 40 4.45 -1.89 1.69
CA VAL A 40 4.22 -0.47 1.41
C VAL A 40 2.74 -0.19 1.25
N LEU A 41 2.32 1.02 1.63
CA LEU A 41 0.98 1.52 1.33
C LEU A 41 1.00 3.03 1.08
N VAL A 42 -0.06 3.54 0.46
CA VAL A 42 -0.23 4.97 0.21
C VAL A 42 -1.66 5.42 0.44
N PHE A 43 -1.81 6.55 1.13
CA PHE A 43 -3.05 7.31 1.15
C PHE A 43 -3.00 8.42 0.11
N ILE A 44 -3.94 8.39 -0.82
CA ILE A 44 -4.08 9.38 -1.90
C ILE A 44 -5.23 10.30 -1.52
N GLN A 45 -4.97 11.60 -1.41
CA GLN A 45 -5.95 12.61 -1.01
C GLN A 45 -6.19 13.61 -2.14
N ASN A 46 -7.47 13.97 -2.35
CA ASN A 46 -7.85 15.01 -3.30
C ASN A 46 -7.92 16.42 -2.65
N ASP A 47 -8.25 17.43 -3.45
CA ASP A 47 -8.36 18.82 -2.98
C ASP A 47 -9.54 19.06 -2.02
N GLU A 48 -10.54 18.18 -2.03
CA GLU A 48 -11.66 18.22 -1.07
C GLU A 48 -11.32 17.60 0.29
N GLY A 49 -10.09 17.08 0.45
CA GLY A 49 -9.64 16.40 1.66
C GLY A 49 -10.14 14.96 1.81
N LYS A 50 -10.73 14.38 0.75
CA LYS A 50 -11.18 13.00 0.72
C LYS A 50 -10.06 12.07 0.28
N PHE A 51 -10.09 10.85 0.78
CA PHE A 51 -9.11 9.80 0.47
C PHE A 51 -9.65 8.82 -0.56
N LEU A 52 -8.77 8.40 -1.47
CA LEU A 52 -9.08 7.36 -2.44
C LEU A 52 -9.02 6.00 -1.73
N ILE A 53 -10.16 5.39 -1.56
CA ILE A 53 -10.31 4.10 -0.89
C ILE A 53 -10.77 3.06 -1.91
N GLN A 54 -10.13 1.92 -1.90
CA GLN A 54 -10.51 0.78 -2.73
C GLN A 54 -11.35 -0.22 -1.93
N LYS A 55 -12.34 -0.80 -2.60
CA LYS A 55 -12.96 -2.03 -2.14
C LYS A 55 -12.18 -3.18 -2.75
N ARG A 56 -11.57 -3.99 -1.91
CA ARG A 56 -10.78 -5.14 -2.34
C ARG A 56 -11.69 -6.19 -2.98
N SER A 57 -11.18 -6.92 -3.94
CA SER A 57 -11.93 -8.02 -4.55
C SER A 57 -12.38 -9.06 -3.51
N ALA A 58 -13.41 -9.82 -3.81
CA ALA A 58 -13.96 -10.84 -2.89
C ALA A 58 -12.91 -11.89 -2.51
N VAL A 59 -12.01 -12.27 -3.43
CA VAL A 59 -10.91 -13.20 -3.17
C VAL A 59 -9.84 -12.64 -2.24
N LYS A 60 -9.81 -11.32 -2.06
CA LYS A 60 -8.90 -10.60 -1.17
C LYS A 60 -9.54 -10.17 0.15
N ASN A 61 -10.72 -10.59 0.49
CA ASN A 61 -11.56 -10.34 1.65
C ASN A 61 -12.73 -9.35 1.49
N GLY A 62 -12.85 -8.65 0.37
CA GLY A 62 -13.96 -7.74 0.06
C GLY A 62 -14.07 -6.50 0.97
N LYS A 63 -13.06 -6.20 1.80
CA LYS A 63 -13.06 -5.05 2.69
C LYS A 63 -12.54 -3.79 1.99
N TYR A 64 -12.86 -2.64 2.56
CA TYR A 64 -12.29 -1.36 2.16
C TYR A 64 -10.86 -1.20 2.69
N ALA A 65 -10.00 -0.60 1.90
CA ALA A 65 -8.60 -0.36 2.26
C ALA A 65 -8.00 0.75 1.39
N THR A 66 -6.81 1.22 1.77
CA THR A 66 -5.97 2.00 0.87
C THR A 66 -5.15 1.06 -0.04
N THR A 67 -4.45 1.61 -1.03
CA THR A 67 -3.61 0.83 -1.93
C THR A 67 -2.27 0.49 -1.27
N GLY A 68 -1.84 -0.73 -1.39
CA GLY A 68 -0.57 -1.20 -0.84
C GLY A 68 -0.14 -2.54 -1.43
N GLY A 69 1.09 -2.91 -1.16
CA GLY A 69 1.63 -4.16 -1.67
C GLY A 69 3.06 -4.41 -1.20
N HIS A 70 3.82 -5.12 -2.02
CA HIS A 70 5.19 -5.51 -1.70
C HIS A 70 6.11 -5.12 -2.85
N PRO A 71 7.15 -4.29 -2.59
CA PRO A 71 8.16 -4.02 -3.61
C PRO A 71 8.76 -5.32 -4.16
N VAL A 72 8.92 -5.39 -5.47
CA VAL A 72 9.66 -6.50 -6.08
C VAL A 72 11.16 -6.34 -5.82
N ALA A 73 11.90 -7.43 -5.91
CA ALA A 73 13.34 -7.44 -5.66
C ALA A 73 14.08 -6.37 -6.46
N GLY A 74 14.93 -5.62 -5.78
CA GLY A 74 15.70 -4.50 -6.34
C GLY A 74 15.00 -3.14 -6.30
N GLN A 75 13.73 -3.06 -5.91
CA GLN A 75 13.03 -1.78 -5.77
C GLN A 75 13.21 -1.17 -4.38
N THR A 76 13.24 0.15 -4.33
CA THR A 76 12.99 0.89 -3.07
C THR A 76 11.51 0.83 -2.71
N SER A 77 11.16 1.14 -1.45
CA SER A 77 9.77 1.21 -1.01
C SER A 77 8.95 2.21 -1.83
N LYS A 78 9.52 3.38 -2.16
CA LYS A 78 8.87 4.38 -3.00
C LYS A 78 8.61 3.87 -4.42
N GLN A 79 9.57 3.20 -5.04
CA GLN A 79 9.39 2.60 -6.37
C GLN A 79 8.31 1.53 -6.33
N GLY A 80 8.29 0.70 -5.28
CA GLY A 80 7.28 -0.34 -5.09
C GLY A 80 5.87 0.23 -5.01
N ILE A 81 5.63 1.23 -4.17
CA ILE A 81 4.29 1.80 -4.04
C ILE A 81 3.81 2.52 -5.32
N ILE A 82 4.70 3.18 -6.05
CA ILE A 82 4.36 3.81 -7.34
C ILE A 82 3.93 2.73 -8.35
N GLN A 83 4.62 1.60 -8.38
CA GLN A 83 4.27 0.48 -9.25
C GLN A 83 2.93 -0.14 -8.86
N GLU A 84 2.70 -0.42 -7.57
CA GLU A 84 1.45 -0.99 -7.07
C GLU A 84 0.23 -0.12 -7.45
N VAL A 85 0.33 1.19 -7.25
CA VAL A 85 -0.74 2.13 -7.64
C VAL A 85 -0.99 2.11 -9.14
N LYS A 86 0.05 2.03 -9.95
CA LYS A 86 -0.08 1.93 -11.40
C LYS A 86 -0.74 0.61 -11.83
N GLU A 87 -0.36 -0.50 -11.22
CA GLU A 87 -0.90 -1.83 -11.54
C GLU A 87 -2.35 -1.98 -11.07
N GLU A 88 -2.64 -1.63 -9.83
CA GLU A 88 -3.97 -1.82 -9.24
C GLU A 88 -5.01 -0.79 -9.72
N LEU A 89 -4.60 0.47 -9.90
CA LEU A 89 -5.51 1.59 -10.20
C LEU A 89 -5.31 2.21 -11.59
N GLY A 90 -4.19 1.93 -12.26
CA GLY A 90 -3.83 2.61 -13.50
C GLY A 90 -3.49 4.09 -13.31
N LEU A 91 -3.17 4.51 -12.08
CA LEU A 91 -2.81 5.88 -11.76
C LEU A 91 -1.28 6.05 -11.77
N GLU A 92 -0.81 7.03 -12.54
CA GLU A 92 0.60 7.40 -12.54
C GLU A 92 0.88 8.48 -11.50
N MET A 93 1.70 8.15 -10.51
CA MET A 93 2.15 9.09 -9.49
C MET A 93 3.49 9.73 -9.87
N VAL A 94 3.62 11.03 -9.59
CA VAL A 94 4.88 11.77 -9.74
C VAL A 94 5.78 11.47 -8.54
N PRO A 95 6.96 10.84 -8.73
CA PRO A 95 7.78 10.36 -7.60
C PRO A 95 8.17 11.44 -6.58
N GLU A 96 8.40 12.67 -7.04
CA GLU A 96 8.79 13.80 -6.20
C GLU A 96 7.68 14.25 -5.24
N LYS A 97 6.41 13.93 -5.57
CA LYS A 97 5.23 14.26 -4.76
C LYS A 97 4.85 13.14 -3.79
N VAL A 98 5.45 11.96 -3.91
CA VAL A 98 5.20 10.83 -2.99
C VAL A 98 5.99 11.05 -1.71
N GLN A 99 5.27 11.27 -0.60
CA GLN A 99 5.85 11.62 0.70
C GLN A 99 5.74 10.45 1.68
N TRP A 100 6.86 10.04 2.25
CA TRP A 100 6.87 9.11 3.38
C TRP A 100 6.41 9.83 4.66
N TYR A 101 5.54 9.21 5.45
CA TYR A 101 5.09 9.82 6.71
C TYR A 101 5.20 8.89 7.92
N TYR A 102 5.20 7.59 7.71
CA TYR A 102 5.20 6.61 8.79
C TYR A 102 5.87 5.31 8.35
N GLY A 103 6.38 4.55 9.29
CA GLY A 103 6.96 3.25 9.00
C GLY A 103 7.60 2.63 10.23
N GLY A 104 7.97 1.37 10.12
CA GLY A 104 8.57 0.64 11.22
C GLY A 104 8.85 -0.82 10.91
N ARG A 105 8.93 -1.60 11.97
CA ARG A 105 9.19 -3.04 11.93
C ARG A 105 8.22 -3.79 12.83
N LEU A 106 7.66 -4.87 12.35
CA LEU A 106 6.81 -5.78 13.09
C LEU A 106 7.46 -7.17 13.14
N ASP A 107 8.08 -7.49 14.27
CA ASP A 107 8.86 -8.72 14.43
C ASP A 107 8.00 -9.99 14.33
N GLY A 108 6.77 -9.95 14.84
CA GLY A 108 5.84 -11.08 14.79
C GLY A 108 5.46 -11.51 13.38
N GLU A 109 5.36 -10.57 12.46
CA GLU A 109 5.04 -10.81 11.05
C GLU A 109 6.28 -10.80 10.15
N ARG A 110 7.44 -10.45 10.70
CA ARG A 110 8.71 -10.32 9.97
C ARG A 110 8.61 -9.37 8.79
N VAL A 111 8.05 -8.18 9.04
CA VAL A 111 7.91 -7.14 8.02
C VAL A 111 8.50 -5.82 8.49
N PHE A 112 9.11 -5.10 7.55
CA PHE A 112 9.24 -3.66 7.59
C PHE A 112 8.08 -3.07 6.80
N TRP A 113 7.58 -1.91 7.20
CA TRP A 113 6.60 -1.19 6.41
C TRP A 113 7.00 0.27 6.22
N ASP A 114 6.58 0.82 5.08
CA ASP A 114 6.65 2.25 4.76
C ASP A 114 5.30 2.72 4.24
N ASP A 115 4.80 3.78 4.83
CA ASP A 115 3.53 4.39 4.51
C ASP A 115 3.75 5.75 3.88
N PHE A 116 3.07 5.96 2.76
CA PHE A 116 3.21 7.14 1.93
C PHE A 116 1.91 7.95 1.85
N TYR A 117 2.08 9.22 1.62
CA TYR A 117 1.01 10.15 1.30
C TYR A 117 1.23 10.74 -0.10
N TYR A 118 0.15 10.90 -0.83
CA TYR A 118 0.16 11.52 -2.15
C TYR A 118 -1.05 12.42 -2.33
N LYS A 119 -0.82 13.68 -2.69
CA LYS A 119 -1.91 14.60 -3.00
C LYS A 119 -2.13 14.66 -4.50
N VAL A 120 -3.39 14.55 -4.92
CA VAL A 120 -3.81 14.70 -6.32
C VAL A 120 -4.80 15.86 -6.44
N ASP A 121 -4.84 16.45 -7.62
CA ASP A 121 -5.97 17.25 -8.04
C ASP A 121 -7.19 16.32 -8.24
N ASN A 122 -8.36 16.87 -8.55
CA ASN A 122 -9.54 16.05 -8.79
C ASN A 122 -9.32 15.07 -9.94
N ILE A 123 -9.39 13.79 -9.63
CA ILE A 123 -9.32 12.70 -10.61
C ILE A 123 -10.72 12.16 -10.84
N ASP A 124 -11.10 12.01 -12.10
CA ASP A 124 -12.28 11.24 -12.47
C ASP A 124 -12.00 9.74 -12.24
N LEU A 125 -12.69 9.16 -11.25
CA LEU A 125 -12.52 7.75 -10.91
C LEU A 125 -12.85 6.80 -12.07
N THR A 126 -13.68 7.23 -13.01
CA THR A 126 -14.03 6.43 -14.21
C THR A 126 -12.87 6.32 -15.19
N SER A 127 -11.86 7.20 -15.08
CA SER A 127 -10.64 7.14 -15.89
C SER A 127 -9.63 6.11 -15.42
N LEU A 128 -9.78 5.61 -14.19
CA LEU A 128 -8.88 4.62 -13.61
C LEU A 128 -9.08 3.23 -14.23
N LYS A 129 -7.98 2.50 -14.35
CA LYS A 129 -7.96 1.13 -14.88
C LYS A 129 -7.69 0.15 -13.74
N LEU A 130 -8.76 -0.34 -13.12
CA LEU A 130 -8.67 -1.22 -11.97
C LEU A 130 -8.25 -2.64 -12.37
N GLN A 131 -7.27 -3.18 -11.65
CA GLN A 131 -6.91 -4.59 -11.71
C GLN A 131 -7.98 -5.40 -10.94
N LYS A 132 -8.93 -5.96 -11.66
CA LYS A 132 -10.15 -6.57 -11.09
C LYS A 132 -9.89 -7.75 -10.15
N GLU A 133 -8.77 -8.42 -10.30
CA GLU A 133 -8.33 -9.50 -9.41
C GLU A 133 -8.01 -9.00 -8.00
N GLU A 134 -7.57 -7.76 -7.89
CA GLU A 134 -7.18 -7.12 -6.62
C GLU A 134 -8.25 -6.13 -6.12
N VAL A 135 -8.81 -5.33 -7.03
CA VAL A 135 -9.68 -4.18 -6.73
C VAL A 135 -11.03 -4.31 -7.40
N GLU A 136 -12.10 -4.41 -6.60
CA GLU A 136 -13.48 -4.43 -7.11
C GLU A 136 -13.92 -3.05 -7.59
N SER A 137 -13.72 -2.04 -6.77
CA SER A 137 -14.11 -0.65 -7.02
C SER A 137 -13.29 0.34 -6.21
N VAL A 138 -13.40 1.62 -6.53
CA VAL A 138 -12.79 2.73 -5.79
C VAL A 138 -13.81 3.83 -5.53
N CYS A 139 -13.61 4.57 -4.45
CA CYS A 139 -14.43 5.73 -4.09
C CYS A 139 -13.60 6.77 -3.33
N TRP A 140 -14.09 8.01 -3.33
CA TRP A 140 -13.60 9.07 -2.45
C TRP A 140 -14.36 9.04 -1.14
N LEU A 141 -13.67 8.88 -0.02
CA LEU A 141 -14.27 8.88 1.31
C LEU A 141 -13.69 10.01 2.17
N SER A 142 -14.57 10.68 2.91
CA SER A 142 -14.18 11.59 3.97
C SER A 142 -13.62 10.84 5.18
N ALA A 143 -13.00 11.57 6.11
CA ALA A 143 -12.53 11.01 7.37
C ALA A 143 -13.67 10.32 8.16
N ASP A 144 -14.85 10.94 8.19
CA ASP A 144 -16.01 10.40 8.91
C ASP A 144 -16.52 9.11 8.27
N GLU A 145 -16.58 9.04 6.93
CA GLU A 145 -16.99 7.83 6.21
C GLU A 145 -16.00 6.67 6.43
N ILE A 146 -14.69 6.95 6.51
CA ILE A 146 -13.67 5.93 6.86
C ILE A 146 -13.88 5.42 8.28
N MET A 147 -14.18 6.33 9.23
CA MET A 147 -14.49 5.93 10.61
C MET A 147 -15.73 5.04 10.70
N GLU A 148 -16.79 5.37 9.94
CA GLU A 148 -17.99 4.53 9.87
C GLU A 148 -17.68 3.11 9.35
N LEU A 149 -16.85 2.99 8.33
CA LEU A 149 -16.42 1.68 7.80
C LEU A 149 -15.62 0.89 8.85
N LYS A 150 -14.78 1.56 9.63
CA LYS A 150 -14.06 0.93 10.75
C LYS A 150 -15.03 0.39 11.79
N GLU A 151 -15.98 1.21 12.24
CA GLU A 151 -16.96 0.83 13.26
C GLU A 151 -17.81 -0.37 12.82
N LYS A 152 -18.11 -0.48 11.52
CA LYS A 152 -18.81 -1.62 10.92
C LYS A 152 -17.92 -2.85 10.72
N GLY A 153 -16.62 -2.76 10.98
CA GLY A 153 -15.65 -3.83 10.71
C GLY A 153 -15.41 -4.08 9.23
N GLU A 154 -15.74 -3.12 8.36
CA GLU A 154 -15.61 -3.21 6.90
C GLU A 154 -14.30 -2.62 6.38
N PHE A 155 -13.53 -1.94 7.21
CA PHE A 155 -12.20 -1.43 6.87
C PHE A 155 -11.11 -2.43 7.26
N PHE A 156 -10.11 -2.63 6.41
CA PHE A 156 -9.00 -3.53 6.69
C PHE A 156 -8.13 -2.97 7.81
N LEU A 157 -8.08 -3.68 8.94
CA LEU A 157 -7.55 -3.16 10.22
C LEU A 157 -6.09 -2.70 10.16
N ASN A 158 -5.24 -3.42 9.45
CA ASN A 158 -3.82 -3.05 9.32
C ASN A 158 -3.63 -1.68 8.64
N HIS A 159 -4.59 -1.30 7.77
CA HIS A 159 -4.57 -0.01 7.11
C HIS A 159 -5.19 1.12 7.95
N PHE A 160 -5.87 0.77 9.04
CA PHE A 160 -6.51 1.79 9.88
C PHE A 160 -5.53 2.45 10.85
N GLU A 161 -4.59 1.72 11.42
CA GLU A 161 -3.54 2.29 12.28
C GLU A 161 -2.66 3.28 11.51
N GLU A 162 -2.33 2.95 10.27
CA GLU A 162 -1.60 3.83 9.35
C GLU A 162 -2.42 5.08 9.01
N TYR A 163 -3.75 4.95 8.92
CA TYR A 163 -4.63 6.10 8.73
C TYR A 163 -4.63 7.04 9.94
N GLU A 164 -4.66 6.55 11.16
CA GLU A 164 -4.55 7.39 12.37
C GLU A 164 -3.20 8.14 12.40
N ALA A 165 -2.11 7.45 12.08
CA ALA A 165 -0.78 8.06 11.96
C ALA A 165 -0.75 9.16 10.88
N LEU A 166 -1.44 8.95 9.75
CA LEU A 166 -1.57 9.94 8.68
C LEU A 166 -2.28 11.22 9.18
N ILE A 167 -3.41 11.06 9.86
CA ILE A 167 -4.17 12.21 10.36
C ILE A 167 -3.34 13.04 11.33
N ASP A 168 -2.56 12.41 12.19
CA ASP A 168 -1.66 13.10 13.12
C ASP A 168 -0.50 13.78 12.39
N TRP A 169 0.05 13.17 11.36
CA TRP A 169 1.09 13.77 10.53
C TRP A 169 0.55 14.99 9.77
N LEU A 170 -0.63 14.90 9.13
CA LEU A 170 -1.24 16.01 8.41
C LEU A 170 -1.58 17.22 9.30
N LYS A 171 -1.90 16.99 10.57
CA LYS A 171 -2.11 18.09 11.54
C LYS A 171 -0.82 18.85 11.81
N LYS A 172 0.32 18.15 11.86
CA LYS A 172 1.65 18.75 12.12
C LYS A 172 2.18 19.53 10.92
N GLU A 173 1.92 19.04 9.70
CA GLU A 173 2.35 19.71 8.46
C GLU A 173 1.60 21.02 8.17
N LYS A 174 0.44 21.23 8.79
CA LYS A 174 -0.38 22.44 8.66
C LYS A 174 -0.01 23.57 9.65
N VAL A 175 1.02 23.38 10.50
CA VAL A 175 1.47 24.38 11.49
C VAL A 175 2.62 25.26 10.96
#